data_83b5a6cc7d2f98907a80c92bafa02097
#
_entry.id   83b5a6cc7d2f98907a80c92bafa02097
#
_cell.length_a   1.000
_cell.length_b   1.000
_cell.length_c   1.000
_cell.angle_alpha   90.00
_cell.angle_beta   90.00
_cell.angle_gamma   90.00
#
_symmetry.space_group_name_H-M   'P 1'
#
loop_
_entity.id
_entity.type
_entity.pdbx_description
1 polymer ?
#
loop_
_entity_poly.entity_id
_entity_poly.type
_entity_poly.pdbx_seq_one_letter_code
_entity_poly.pdbx_strand_id
1 'polypeptide(L)'
;MNIQKMYTAVDVHVNGEAFRVMKDVPCKYYYSLEQLNEQFSGELAEEMKLLLNEPRGFIGLNGCIVVPSIHNEVDAAVLFFNYEGSIPLHYGGIVAVITMLLESGYLKKRESNQYKIETLSGIFSVHAFVENDEVVSVSFESKLCYIIEQNLQVGNISYSLIQADKVYAVVEKDMYSPEIRIENISELKKWGEATLQAIQKQSLIKRLILVDSTQKE
;
A
#
# COMPACT_ATOMS: atom_id res chain seq x y z
N MET A 1 -6.39 -29.23 -23.72
CA MET A 1 -5.87 -28.27 -22.71
C MET A 1 -6.81 -28.32 -21.53
N ASN A 2 -6.33 -28.59 -20.33
CA ASN A 2 -7.17 -28.71 -19.13
C ASN A 2 -6.94 -27.45 -18.29
N ILE A 3 -7.92 -26.54 -18.25
CA ILE A 3 -7.85 -25.31 -17.45
C ILE A 3 -8.32 -25.68 -16.04
N GLN A 4 -7.44 -25.57 -15.07
CA GLN A 4 -7.76 -25.85 -13.66
C GLN A 4 -8.32 -24.62 -12.94
N LYS A 5 -7.73 -23.44 -13.18
CA LYS A 5 -8.15 -22.16 -12.57
C LYS A 5 -7.94 -21.02 -13.56
N MET A 6 -8.77 -19.99 -13.47
CA MET A 6 -8.68 -18.77 -14.25
C MET A 6 -8.83 -17.58 -13.28
N TYR A 7 -7.94 -16.62 -13.39
CA TYR A 7 -7.98 -15.35 -12.65
C TYR A 7 -7.99 -14.19 -13.64
N THR A 8 -8.85 -13.22 -13.39
CA THR A 8 -8.90 -11.96 -14.13
C THR A 8 -8.27 -10.88 -13.28
N ALA A 9 -7.33 -10.13 -13.84
CA ALA A 9 -6.67 -9.03 -13.16
C ALA A 9 -6.53 -7.83 -14.10
N VAL A 10 -6.49 -6.64 -13.51
CA VAL A 10 -6.17 -5.38 -14.17
C VAL A 10 -4.92 -4.83 -13.51
N ASP A 11 -3.89 -4.56 -14.29
CA ASP A 11 -2.68 -3.92 -13.78
C ASP A 11 -2.86 -2.40 -13.85
N VAL A 12 -2.62 -1.74 -12.72
CA VAL A 12 -2.75 -0.30 -12.52
C VAL A 12 -1.43 0.26 -12.05
N HIS A 13 -1.13 1.47 -12.47
CA HIS A 13 0.09 2.19 -12.09
C HIS A 13 -0.27 3.50 -11.36
N VAL A 14 0.31 3.71 -10.20
CA VAL A 14 0.15 4.93 -9.39
C VAL A 14 1.53 5.49 -9.06
N ASN A 15 1.92 6.59 -9.70
CA ASN A 15 3.20 7.29 -9.48
C ASN A 15 4.45 6.38 -9.46
N GLY A 16 4.51 5.40 -10.38
CA GLY A 16 5.66 4.47 -10.47
C GLY A 16 5.48 3.18 -9.66
N GLU A 17 4.45 3.07 -8.86
CA GLU A 17 4.12 1.85 -8.12
C GLU A 17 3.07 1.03 -8.86
N ALA A 18 3.34 -0.24 -9.07
CA ALA A 18 2.46 -1.13 -9.84
C ALA A 18 1.57 -1.96 -8.90
N PHE A 19 0.30 -2.07 -9.29
CA PHE A 19 -0.72 -2.83 -8.59
C PHE A 19 -1.42 -3.78 -9.55
N ARG A 20 -1.57 -5.03 -9.14
CA ARG A 20 -2.43 -6.01 -9.80
C ARG A 20 -3.74 -6.12 -9.04
N VAL A 21 -4.79 -5.59 -9.61
CA VAL A 21 -6.13 -5.60 -9.01
C VAL A 21 -6.90 -6.80 -9.54
N MET A 22 -7.25 -7.71 -8.63
CA MET A 22 -8.03 -8.89 -8.93
C MET A 22 -9.46 -8.68 -8.43
N LYS A 23 -10.39 -8.93 -9.31
CA LYS A 23 -11.82 -8.97 -9.04
C LYS A 23 -12.34 -10.35 -9.41
N ASP A 24 -13.47 -10.71 -8.89
CA ASP A 24 -14.10 -12.02 -9.15
C ASP A 24 -13.24 -13.20 -8.66
N VAL A 25 -12.40 -12.99 -7.65
CA VAL A 25 -11.71 -14.09 -6.97
C VAL A 25 -12.76 -14.90 -6.21
N PRO A 26 -12.84 -16.22 -6.44
CA PRO A 26 -13.79 -17.06 -5.73
C PRO A 26 -13.53 -16.97 -4.21
N CYS A 27 -14.51 -16.44 -3.49
CA CYS A 27 -14.46 -16.40 -2.03
C CYS A 27 -15.65 -17.15 -1.43
N LYS A 28 -15.43 -17.79 -0.30
CA LYS A 28 -16.51 -18.34 0.53
C LYS A 28 -17.23 -17.17 1.21
N TYR A 29 -18.43 -17.46 1.70
CA TYR A 29 -19.13 -16.48 2.54
C TYR A 29 -18.26 -16.12 3.75
N TYR A 30 -18.22 -14.83 4.09
CA TYR A 30 -17.42 -14.31 5.20
C TYR A 30 -18.23 -13.30 6.03
N TYR A 31 -17.88 -13.18 7.30
CA TYR A 31 -18.52 -12.30 8.27
C TYR A 31 -17.69 -11.07 8.61
N SER A 32 -16.39 -11.10 8.30
CA SER A 32 -15.48 -9.97 8.45
C SER A 32 -14.34 -10.06 7.44
N LEU A 33 -13.75 -8.91 7.14
CA LEU A 33 -12.64 -8.85 6.20
C LEU A 33 -11.39 -9.56 6.74
N GLU A 34 -11.20 -9.59 8.07
CA GLU A 34 -10.14 -10.35 8.74
C GLU A 34 -10.28 -11.85 8.48
N GLN A 35 -11.50 -12.39 8.65
CA GLN A 35 -11.77 -13.81 8.38
C GLN A 35 -11.47 -14.14 6.91
N LEU A 36 -11.87 -13.27 5.98
CA LEU A 36 -11.59 -13.46 4.56
C LEU A 36 -10.08 -13.42 4.28
N ASN A 37 -9.36 -12.51 4.92
CA ASN A 37 -7.92 -12.40 4.81
C ASN A 37 -7.20 -13.68 5.31
N GLU A 38 -7.66 -14.28 6.39
CA GLU A 38 -7.14 -15.55 6.89
C GLU A 38 -7.39 -16.69 5.89
N GLN A 39 -8.59 -16.75 5.30
CA GLN A 39 -8.91 -17.72 4.24
C GLN A 39 -7.98 -17.56 3.04
N PHE A 40 -7.78 -16.35 2.55
CA PHE A 40 -6.92 -16.08 1.40
C PHE A 40 -5.44 -16.34 1.71
N SER A 41 -4.99 -15.97 2.89
CA SER A 41 -3.61 -16.24 3.32
C SER A 41 -3.32 -17.73 3.44
N GLY A 42 -4.32 -18.55 3.74
CA GLY A 42 -4.19 -20.01 3.78
C GLY A 42 -4.42 -20.69 2.42
N GLU A 43 -5.58 -20.42 1.80
CA GLU A 43 -6.05 -21.19 0.62
C GLU A 43 -5.46 -20.67 -0.71
N LEU A 44 -5.13 -19.37 -0.80
CA LEU A 44 -4.66 -18.72 -2.03
C LEU A 44 -3.21 -18.20 -1.94
N ALA A 45 -2.45 -18.54 -0.90
CA ALA A 45 -1.09 -18.06 -0.73
C ALA A 45 -0.19 -18.39 -1.93
N GLU A 46 -0.31 -19.62 -2.47
CA GLU A 46 0.48 -20.03 -3.62
C GLU A 46 0.04 -19.36 -4.91
N GLU A 47 -1.26 -19.12 -5.10
CA GLU A 47 -1.80 -18.35 -6.21
C GLU A 47 -1.35 -16.90 -6.16
N MET A 48 -1.33 -16.27 -4.97
CA MET A 48 -0.83 -14.90 -4.81
C MET A 48 0.64 -14.82 -5.15
N LYS A 49 1.46 -15.75 -4.68
CA LYS A 49 2.87 -15.83 -5.07
C LYS A 49 3.02 -15.98 -6.58
N LEU A 50 2.23 -16.84 -7.21
CA LEU A 50 2.26 -17.07 -8.65
C LEU A 50 1.88 -15.83 -9.46
N LEU A 51 0.94 -15.03 -8.95
CA LEU A 51 0.42 -13.83 -9.63
C LEU A 51 1.31 -12.61 -9.42
N LEU A 52 2.02 -12.52 -8.28
CA LEU A 52 2.86 -11.38 -7.94
C LEU A 52 4.34 -11.56 -8.29
N ASN A 53 4.80 -12.80 -8.44
CA ASN A 53 6.19 -13.10 -8.77
C ASN A 53 6.37 -13.54 -10.24
N GLU A 54 7.63 -13.55 -10.68
CA GLU A 54 7.97 -14.07 -12.01
C GLU A 54 7.50 -15.54 -12.20
N PRO A 55 7.05 -15.91 -13.39
CA PRO A 55 7.03 -15.13 -14.63
C PRO A 55 5.77 -14.29 -14.86
N ARG A 56 4.80 -14.26 -13.94
CA ARG A 56 3.53 -13.54 -14.12
C ARG A 56 3.51 -12.16 -13.47
N GLY A 57 4.38 -11.92 -12.53
CA GLY A 57 4.59 -10.66 -11.86
C GLY A 57 6.06 -10.27 -11.86
N PHE A 58 6.45 -9.37 -10.97
CA PHE A 58 7.83 -8.91 -10.80
C PHE A 58 8.04 -8.39 -9.38
N ILE A 59 9.29 -8.25 -8.96
CA ILE A 59 9.64 -7.69 -7.65
C ILE A 59 9.12 -6.25 -7.54
N GLY A 60 8.30 -6.00 -6.52
CA GLY A 60 7.66 -4.70 -6.26
C GLY A 60 6.22 -4.59 -6.78
N LEU A 61 5.69 -5.61 -7.45
CA LEU A 61 4.26 -5.66 -7.78
C LEU A 61 3.44 -5.91 -6.51
N ASN A 62 2.46 -5.06 -6.27
CA ASN A 62 1.50 -5.22 -5.17
C ASN A 62 0.20 -5.84 -5.70
N GLY A 63 -0.43 -6.67 -4.88
CA GLY A 63 -1.71 -7.28 -5.17
C GLY A 63 -2.86 -6.61 -4.41
N CYS A 64 -3.99 -6.44 -5.08
CA CYS A 64 -5.24 -5.99 -4.49
C CYS A 64 -6.33 -7.00 -4.84
N ILE A 65 -7.03 -7.56 -3.86
CA ILE A 65 -8.23 -8.37 -4.09
C ILE A 65 -9.44 -7.56 -3.69
N VAL A 66 -10.31 -7.28 -4.65
CA VAL A 66 -11.54 -6.53 -4.45
C VAL A 66 -12.70 -7.51 -4.25
N VAL A 67 -13.44 -7.32 -3.17
CA VAL A 67 -14.61 -8.12 -2.81
C VAL A 67 -15.78 -7.20 -2.43
N PRO A 68 -17.04 -7.69 -2.50
CA PRO A 68 -18.16 -6.95 -1.94
C PRO A 68 -17.97 -6.72 -0.44
N SER A 69 -18.24 -5.51 0.07
CA SER A 69 -18.26 -5.30 1.52
C SER A 69 -19.49 -5.93 2.15
N ILE A 70 -19.37 -6.35 3.41
CA ILE A 70 -20.52 -6.77 4.24
C ILE A 70 -21.32 -5.56 4.77
N HIS A 71 -20.78 -4.35 4.66
CA HIS A 71 -21.39 -3.11 5.08
C HIS A 71 -22.10 -2.44 3.91
N ASN A 72 -23.43 -2.24 4.01
CA ASN A 72 -24.26 -1.70 2.92
C ASN A 72 -23.86 -0.29 2.47
N GLU A 73 -23.24 0.49 3.36
CA GLU A 73 -22.79 1.85 3.08
C GLU A 73 -21.36 1.93 2.49
N VAL A 74 -20.70 0.79 2.30
CA VAL A 74 -19.34 0.68 1.74
C VAL A 74 -19.40 0.17 0.31
N ASP A 75 -18.66 0.80 -0.57
CA ASP A 75 -18.72 0.52 -2.01
C ASP A 75 -17.94 -0.75 -2.39
N ALA A 76 -16.83 -0.99 -1.73
CA ALA A 76 -16.02 -2.20 -1.92
C ALA A 76 -15.14 -2.47 -0.70
N ALA A 77 -14.78 -3.72 -0.49
CA ALA A 77 -13.74 -4.12 0.45
C ALA A 77 -12.50 -4.60 -0.32
N VAL A 78 -11.32 -4.33 0.24
CA VAL A 78 -10.05 -4.61 -0.42
C VAL A 78 -9.08 -5.27 0.55
N LEU A 79 -8.48 -6.37 0.09
CA LEU A 79 -7.33 -7.00 0.73
C LEU A 79 -6.07 -6.69 -0.07
N PHE A 80 -5.01 -6.24 0.61
CA PHE A 80 -3.72 -5.93 -0.01
C PHE A 80 -2.70 -7.01 0.28
N PHE A 81 -1.87 -7.30 -0.71
CA PHE A 81 -0.81 -8.30 -0.65
C PHE A 81 0.46 -7.77 -1.30
N ASN A 82 1.59 -8.19 -0.81
CA ASN A 82 2.88 -8.07 -1.47
C ASN A 82 3.60 -9.43 -1.47
N TYR A 83 4.86 -9.46 -1.88
CA TYR A 83 5.67 -10.69 -1.88
C TYR A 83 5.87 -11.33 -0.49
N GLU A 84 5.71 -10.55 0.60
CA GLU A 84 5.79 -11.03 1.99
C GLU A 84 4.46 -11.60 2.51
N GLY A 85 3.35 -11.31 1.83
CA GLY A 85 2.01 -11.74 2.20
C GLY A 85 1.01 -10.59 2.34
N SER A 86 0.00 -10.80 3.18
CA SER A 86 -1.05 -9.80 3.42
C SER A 86 -0.50 -8.57 4.15
N ILE A 87 -0.95 -7.40 3.70
CA ILE A 87 -0.71 -6.11 4.37
C ILE A 87 -2.04 -5.44 4.73
N PRO A 88 -2.16 -4.86 5.93
CA PRO A 88 -3.44 -4.34 6.40
C PRO A 88 -3.90 -3.08 5.65
N LEU A 89 -2.97 -2.31 5.08
CA LEU A 89 -3.24 -1.06 4.40
C LEU A 89 -2.16 -0.75 3.36
N HIS A 90 -2.62 -0.24 2.19
CA HIS A 90 -1.76 0.33 1.16
C HIS A 90 -2.45 1.55 0.54
N TYR A 91 -1.94 2.76 0.81
CA TYR A 91 -2.58 3.99 0.33
C TYR A 91 -2.60 4.08 -1.20
N GLY A 92 -1.49 3.80 -1.88
CA GLY A 92 -1.45 3.70 -3.34
C GLY A 92 -2.40 2.63 -3.88
N GLY A 93 -2.56 1.53 -3.13
CA GLY A 93 -3.53 0.48 -3.47
C GLY A 93 -4.99 0.95 -3.40
N ILE A 94 -5.36 1.81 -2.44
CA ILE A 94 -6.69 2.44 -2.42
C ILE A 94 -6.91 3.27 -3.69
N VAL A 95 -5.91 4.09 -4.09
CA VAL A 95 -5.97 4.88 -5.32
C VAL A 95 -6.14 3.97 -6.55
N ALA A 96 -5.31 2.93 -6.66
CA ALA A 96 -5.37 1.99 -7.78
C ALA A 96 -6.74 1.30 -7.90
N VAL A 97 -7.29 0.85 -6.77
CA VAL A 97 -8.57 0.15 -6.73
C VAL A 97 -9.72 1.07 -7.10
N ILE A 98 -9.82 2.26 -6.51
CA ILE A 98 -10.93 3.18 -6.82
C ILE A 98 -10.88 3.64 -8.29
N THR A 99 -9.69 3.91 -8.81
CA THR A 99 -9.47 4.24 -10.23
C THR A 99 -9.97 3.11 -11.12
N MET A 100 -9.51 1.89 -10.90
CA MET A 100 -9.93 0.72 -11.67
C MET A 100 -11.44 0.51 -11.62
N LEU A 101 -12.06 0.60 -10.44
CA LEU A 101 -13.49 0.37 -10.28
C LEU A 101 -14.33 1.40 -11.00
N LEU A 102 -13.90 2.67 -11.03
CA LEU A 102 -14.63 3.75 -11.73
C LEU A 102 -14.42 3.70 -13.24
N GLU A 103 -13.20 3.57 -13.72
CA GLU A 103 -12.88 3.58 -15.14
C GLU A 103 -13.36 2.32 -15.86
N SER A 104 -13.40 1.18 -15.16
CA SER A 104 -13.99 -0.05 -15.72
C SER A 104 -15.52 -0.15 -15.59
N GLY A 105 -16.17 0.86 -14.97
CA GLY A 105 -17.62 0.91 -14.80
C GLY A 105 -18.19 -0.05 -13.76
N TYR A 106 -17.34 -0.65 -12.91
CA TYR A 106 -17.82 -1.48 -11.79
C TYR A 106 -18.44 -0.64 -10.67
N LEU A 107 -17.93 0.56 -10.45
CA LEU A 107 -18.61 1.57 -9.64
C LEU A 107 -19.18 2.66 -10.53
N LYS A 108 -20.41 3.09 -10.22
CA LYS A 108 -21.03 4.22 -10.90
C LYS A 108 -20.48 5.52 -10.39
N LYS A 109 -20.21 6.44 -11.30
CA LYS A 109 -19.87 7.82 -10.95
C LYS A 109 -21.00 8.46 -10.17
N ARG A 110 -20.63 9.24 -9.16
CA ARG A 110 -21.54 10.00 -8.29
C ARG A 110 -21.22 11.47 -8.40
N GLU A 111 -22.25 12.32 -8.39
CA GLU A 111 -22.08 13.78 -8.33
C GLU A 111 -21.30 14.23 -7.11
N SER A 112 -21.42 13.51 -5.99
CA SER A 112 -20.66 13.78 -4.75
C SER A 112 -19.18 13.45 -4.86
N ASN A 113 -18.75 12.66 -5.85
CA ASN A 113 -17.40 12.11 -5.97
C ASN A 113 -16.91 11.35 -4.72
N GLN A 114 -17.83 10.95 -3.83
CA GLN A 114 -17.51 10.30 -2.57
C GLN A 114 -17.78 8.81 -2.64
N TYR A 115 -16.81 8.04 -2.15
CA TYR A 115 -16.83 6.58 -2.11
C TYR A 115 -16.26 6.10 -0.77
N LYS A 116 -16.62 4.88 -0.38
CA LYS A 116 -16.10 4.25 0.82
C LYS A 116 -15.43 2.93 0.48
N ILE A 117 -14.20 2.78 0.91
CA ILE A 117 -13.41 1.56 0.72
C ILE A 117 -13.06 0.97 2.09
N GLU A 118 -13.45 -0.28 2.30
CA GLU A 118 -13.10 -1.05 3.50
C GLU A 118 -11.75 -1.74 3.29
N THR A 119 -10.92 -1.69 4.32
CA THR A 119 -9.62 -2.37 4.40
C THR A 119 -9.48 -3.04 5.76
N LEU A 120 -8.49 -3.89 5.95
CA LEU A 120 -8.17 -4.44 7.29
C LEU A 120 -7.83 -3.36 8.33
N SER A 121 -7.51 -2.16 7.88
CA SER A 121 -7.23 -1.02 8.75
C SER A 121 -8.43 -0.12 9.00
N GLY A 122 -9.61 -0.48 8.50
CA GLY A 122 -10.86 0.26 8.63
C GLY A 122 -11.39 0.81 7.32
N ILE A 123 -12.44 1.61 7.39
CA ILE A 123 -13.12 2.20 6.25
C ILE A 123 -12.54 3.58 5.97
N PHE A 124 -12.19 3.82 4.71
CA PHE A 124 -11.71 5.09 4.19
C PHE A 124 -12.78 5.77 3.34
N SER A 125 -13.05 7.04 3.66
CA SER A 125 -13.84 7.91 2.79
C SER A 125 -12.92 8.50 1.73
N VAL A 126 -13.20 8.20 0.47
CA VAL A 126 -12.37 8.53 -0.68
C VAL A 126 -13.10 9.50 -1.58
N HIS A 127 -12.46 10.59 -1.98
CA HIS A 127 -12.92 11.49 -3.03
C HIS A 127 -12.18 11.15 -4.32
N ALA A 128 -12.92 10.76 -5.36
CA ALA A 128 -12.36 10.48 -6.68
C ALA A 128 -12.99 11.43 -7.71
N PHE A 129 -12.18 12.35 -8.21
CA PHE A 129 -12.63 13.31 -9.23
C PHE A 129 -12.44 12.71 -10.62
N VAL A 130 -13.53 12.68 -11.41
CA VAL A 130 -13.56 12.02 -12.72
C VAL A 130 -13.91 13.03 -13.80
N GLU A 131 -13.06 13.15 -14.82
CA GLU A 131 -13.30 13.93 -16.04
C GLU A 131 -13.20 13.02 -17.26
N ASN A 132 -14.11 13.22 -18.23
CA ASN A 132 -14.09 12.48 -19.50
C ASN A 132 -13.89 10.94 -19.37
N ASP A 133 -14.51 10.36 -18.33
CA ASP A 133 -14.41 8.95 -17.98
C ASP A 133 -13.07 8.48 -17.40
N GLU A 134 -12.15 9.40 -17.10
CA GLU A 134 -10.87 9.14 -16.47
C GLU A 134 -10.85 9.71 -15.04
N VAL A 135 -10.22 9.00 -14.10
CA VAL A 135 -9.99 9.48 -12.73
C VAL A 135 -8.75 10.38 -12.71
N VAL A 136 -8.96 11.69 -12.58
CA VAL A 136 -7.88 12.67 -12.61
C VAL A 136 -7.24 12.91 -11.24
N SER A 137 -7.99 12.68 -10.15
CA SER A 137 -7.42 12.77 -8.80
C SER A 137 -8.19 11.89 -7.81
N VAL A 138 -7.47 11.39 -6.82
CA VAL A 138 -8.03 10.67 -5.68
C VAL A 138 -7.46 11.26 -4.41
N SER A 139 -8.31 11.62 -3.47
CA SER A 139 -7.92 12.13 -2.16
C SER A 139 -8.69 11.43 -1.03
N PHE A 140 -8.05 11.26 0.10
CA PHE A 140 -8.64 10.73 1.32
C PHE A 140 -7.78 11.13 2.53
N GLU A 141 -8.37 11.08 3.71
CA GLU A 141 -7.63 11.34 4.94
C GLU A 141 -6.83 10.09 5.34
N SER A 142 -5.55 10.26 5.57
CA SER A 142 -4.69 9.20 6.14
C SER A 142 -5.04 8.98 7.61
N LYS A 143 -4.65 7.83 8.16
CA LYS A 143 -4.66 7.63 9.61
C LYS A 143 -3.74 8.63 10.28
N LEU A 144 -4.11 9.05 11.49
CA LEU A 144 -3.28 9.95 12.29
C LEU A 144 -1.93 9.29 12.59
N CYS A 145 -0.87 10.09 12.42
CA CYS A 145 0.47 9.73 12.83
C CYS A 145 0.80 10.45 14.14
N TYR A 146 1.51 9.76 15.03
CA TYR A 146 1.89 10.29 16.34
C TYR A 146 3.42 10.28 16.47
N ILE A 147 3.98 11.38 16.94
CA ILE A 147 5.38 11.43 17.32
C ILE A 147 5.52 10.70 18.65
N ILE A 148 6.31 9.62 18.66
CA ILE A 148 6.63 8.87 19.88
C ILE A 148 7.75 9.58 20.63
N GLU A 149 8.83 9.89 19.92
CA GLU A 149 10.03 10.51 20.50
C GLU A 149 10.80 11.29 19.42
N GLN A 150 11.43 12.38 19.80
CA GLN A 150 12.18 13.26 18.90
C GLN A 150 13.62 13.39 19.34
N ASN A 151 14.49 13.77 18.39
CA ASN A 151 15.89 14.07 18.63
C ASN A 151 16.70 12.91 19.26
N LEU A 152 16.31 11.67 18.94
CA LEU A 152 17.09 10.51 19.29
C LEU A 152 18.38 10.47 18.49
N GLN A 153 19.42 9.81 19.04
CA GLN A 153 20.74 9.76 18.44
C GLN A 153 21.25 8.32 18.33
N VAL A 154 21.82 7.99 17.17
CA VAL A 154 22.61 6.78 16.98
C VAL A 154 23.87 7.13 16.19
N GLY A 155 25.04 7.09 16.84
CA GLY A 155 26.27 7.64 16.25
C GLY A 155 26.10 9.12 15.93
N ASN A 156 26.30 9.48 14.67
CA ASN A 156 26.16 10.86 14.19
C ASN A 156 24.79 11.14 13.58
N ILE A 157 23.86 10.18 13.62
CA ILE A 157 22.54 10.30 12.98
C ILE A 157 21.51 10.68 14.04
N SER A 158 20.85 11.82 13.83
CA SER A 158 19.67 12.24 14.57
C SER A 158 18.42 11.71 13.88
N TYR A 159 17.47 11.18 14.66
CA TYR A 159 16.21 10.65 14.14
C TYR A 159 15.06 10.89 15.10
N SER A 160 13.85 10.79 14.59
CA SER A 160 12.60 10.81 15.36
C SER A 160 11.82 9.52 15.14
N LEU A 161 11.08 9.09 16.15
CA LEU A 161 10.18 7.94 16.08
C LEU A 161 8.75 8.40 15.87
N ILE A 162 8.12 7.88 14.84
CA ILE A 162 6.73 8.17 14.48
C ILE A 162 5.96 6.86 14.45
N GLN A 163 4.80 6.85 15.10
CA GLN A 163 3.80 5.79 14.99
C GLN A 163 2.80 6.15 13.90
N ALA A 164 2.72 5.31 12.89
CA ALA A 164 1.63 5.28 11.91
C ALA A 164 0.97 3.90 11.96
N ASP A 165 0.88 3.17 10.84
CA ASP A 165 0.55 1.74 10.81
C ASP A 165 1.62 0.88 11.52
N LYS A 166 2.87 1.35 11.45
CA LYS A 166 4.04 0.78 12.12
C LYS A 166 4.84 1.89 12.78
N VAL A 167 5.90 1.51 13.49
CA VAL A 167 6.87 2.49 14.00
C VAL A 167 7.93 2.71 12.91
N TYR A 168 8.12 3.99 12.59
CA TYR A 168 9.10 4.46 11.62
C TYR A 168 10.17 5.30 12.31
N ALA A 169 11.42 5.13 11.90
CA ALA A 169 12.47 6.10 12.16
C ALA A 169 12.48 7.11 11.02
N VAL A 170 12.34 8.38 11.34
CA VAL A 170 12.40 9.49 10.39
C VAL A 170 13.71 10.23 10.57
N VAL A 171 14.45 10.35 9.49
CA VAL A 171 15.78 10.98 9.45
C VAL A 171 15.74 12.11 8.42
N GLU A 172 16.30 13.26 8.75
CA GLU A 172 16.46 14.38 7.83
C GLU A 172 17.48 14.07 6.74
N LYS A 173 17.22 14.53 5.53
CA LYS A 173 18.07 14.34 4.36
C LYS A 173 19.51 14.75 4.59
N ASP A 174 19.73 15.80 5.39
CA ASP A 174 21.07 16.34 5.68
C ASP A 174 21.97 15.36 6.45
N MET A 175 21.38 14.30 7.02
CA MET A 175 22.13 13.20 7.63
C MET A 175 22.73 12.26 6.58
N TYR A 176 22.28 12.34 5.32
CA TYR A 176 22.83 11.61 4.18
C TYR A 176 23.68 12.57 3.32
N SER A 177 25.00 12.40 3.35
CA SER A 177 25.94 13.32 2.71
C SER A 177 25.92 13.36 1.17
N PRO A 178 25.76 12.24 0.44
CA PRO A 178 25.62 12.27 -1.01
C PRO A 178 24.29 12.89 -1.45
N GLU A 179 24.31 13.54 -2.62
CA GLU A 179 23.08 14.06 -3.22
C GLU A 179 22.10 12.91 -3.57
N ILE A 180 20.81 13.10 -3.25
CA ILE A 180 19.77 12.11 -3.58
C ILE A 180 19.48 12.17 -5.08
N ARG A 181 20.11 11.28 -5.84
CA ARG A 181 19.94 11.11 -7.29
C ARG A 181 19.79 9.63 -7.62
N ILE A 182 19.22 9.35 -8.79
CA ILE A 182 19.05 7.96 -9.29
C ILE A 182 20.40 7.23 -9.36
N GLU A 183 21.45 7.92 -9.76
CA GLU A 183 22.80 7.35 -9.87
C GLU A 183 23.34 6.87 -8.51
N ASN A 184 22.91 7.50 -7.43
CA ASN A 184 23.37 7.21 -6.06
C ASN A 184 22.42 6.26 -5.28
N ILE A 185 21.40 5.70 -5.94
CA ILE A 185 20.36 4.89 -5.26
C ILE A 185 20.93 3.65 -4.54
N SER A 186 21.99 3.06 -5.09
CA SER A 186 22.67 1.90 -4.48
C SER A 186 23.41 2.27 -3.19
N GLU A 187 24.01 3.47 -3.15
CA GLU A 187 24.66 4.00 -1.94
C GLU A 187 23.62 4.40 -0.89
N LEU A 188 22.54 5.05 -1.32
CA LEU A 188 21.42 5.40 -0.45
C LEU A 188 20.81 4.16 0.21
N LYS A 189 20.60 3.08 -0.54
CA LYS A 189 20.12 1.81 0.03
C LYS A 189 21.07 1.24 1.07
N LYS A 190 22.35 1.16 0.78
CA LYS A 190 23.39 0.66 1.74
C LYS A 190 23.42 1.50 3.00
N TRP A 191 23.40 2.84 2.85
CA TRP A 191 23.36 3.76 3.98
C TRP A 191 22.08 3.57 4.81
N GLY A 192 20.92 3.47 4.16
CA GLY A 192 19.63 3.26 4.81
C GLY A 192 19.56 1.95 5.58
N GLU A 193 20.06 0.85 4.99
CA GLU A 193 20.15 -0.45 5.66
C GLU A 193 21.07 -0.42 6.89
N ALA A 194 22.25 0.17 6.75
CA ALA A 194 23.20 0.31 7.87
C ALA A 194 22.63 1.19 9.00
N THR A 195 21.98 2.29 8.64
CA THR A 195 21.32 3.19 9.59
C THR A 195 20.18 2.50 10.31
N LEU A 196 19.32 1.80 9.58
CA LEU A 196 18.21 1.04 10.15
C LEU A 196 18.72 -0.04 11.12
N GLN A 197 19.76 -0.79 10.76
CA GLN A 197 20.37 -1.79 11.62
C GLN A 197 20.95 -1.18 12.92
N ALA A 198 21.56 -0.01 12.82
CA ALA A 198 22.09 0.69 13.99
C ALA A 198 20.96 1.12 14.94
N ILE A 199 19.87 1.65 14.41
CA ILE A 199 18.70 2.08 15.17
C ILE A 199 17.95 0.88 15.78
N GLN A 200 17.81 -0.22 15.03
CA GLN A 200 17.10 -1.44 15.49
C GLN A 200 17.75 -2.11 16.72
N LYS A 201 19.03 -1.89 16.96
CA LYS A 201 19.68 -2.36 18.18
C LYS A 201 19.13 -1.70 19.45
N GLN A 202 18.47 -0.55 19.30
CA GLN A 202 17.93 0.25 20.41
C GLN A 202 16.39 0.19 20.51
N SER A 203 15.68 -0.18 19.43
CA SER A 203 14.22 -0.17 19.41
C SER A 203 13.63 -1.08 18.30
N LEU A 204 12.36 -1.47 18.50
CA LEU A 204 11.59 -2.32 17.56
C LEU A 204 11.10 -1.54 16.32
N ILE A 205 12.01 -0.96 15.57
CA ILE A 205 11.69 -0.19 14.36
C ILE A 205 11.80 -1.11 13.14
N LYS A 206 10.86 -0.99 12.21
CA LYS A 206 10.84 -1.83 11.02
C LYS A 206 11.23 -1.10 9.74
N ARG A 207 11.14 0.23 9.70
CA ARG A 207 11.41 1.03 8.49
C ARG A 207 12.04 2.37 8.82
N LEU A 208 12.88 2.83 7.89
CA LEU A 208 13.49 4.15 7.90
C LEU A 208 12.83 5.00 6.80
N ILE A 209 12.53 6.25 7.11
CA ILE A 209 12.07 7.26 6.16
C ILE A 209 13.08 8.40 6.16
N LEU A 210 13.58 8.74 4.98
CA LEU A 210 14.41 9.91 4.77
C LEU A 210 13.50 11.04 4.27
N VAL A 211 13.52 12.18 4.94
CA VAL A 211 12.68 13.33 4.60
C VAL A 211 13.53 14.54 4.23
N ASP A 212 13.01 15.37 3.34
CA ASP A 212 13.55 16.68 3.01
C ASP A 212 12.61 17.76 3.53
N SER A 213 12.85 18.25 4.73
CA SER A 213 12.03 19.30 5.36
C SER A 213 12.24 20.69 4.75
N THR A 214 13.20 20.84 3.82
CA THR A 214 13.49 22.13 3.15
C THR A 214 12.60 22.38 1.94
N GLN A 215 11.98 21.34 1.38
CA GLN A 215 10.99 21.47 0.32
C GLN A 215 9.64 21.83 0.95
N LYS A 216 9.32 23.12 0.99
CA LYS A 216 7.94 23.58 1.22
C LYS A 216 7.20 23.52 -0.11
N GLU A 217 6.08 22.80 -0.16
CA GLU A 217 5.09 22.91 -1.23
C GLU A 217 4.52 24.32 -1.31
#